data_88fd43e767259a106d606ae04250f5f3
#
_entry.id   88fd43e767259a106d606ae04250f5f3
#
_cell.length_a   1.000
_cell.length_b   1.000
_cell.length_c   1.000
_cell.angle_alpha   90.00
_cell.angle_beta   90.00
_cell.angle_gamma   90.00
#
_symmetry.space_group_name_H-M   'P 1'
#
loop_
_entity.id
_entity.type
_entity.pdbx_description
1 polymer ?
#
loop_
_entity_poly.entity_id
_entity_poly.type
_entity_poly.pdbx_seq_one_letter_code
_entity_poly.pdbx_strand_id
1 'polypeptide(L)'
;MKNPRVLLLYPPEQNWSGTLCKPNGSLAYPMLGGSLREIDVEVEVYDACVGNDKDNFEKFFFNPTELDSGLLRTGVSDDRILDVVKDFDFVGITSIFSLQETMVLHCCKLIKKHFPEKILFTGGVNARARYDVFLDSGFDIVCTSESEITIKKIMEVYRSGSRDWSSVPKILFKKDSKIINTSHLGNIIWNLDELPMPAWDLLPNEIYWKIGRPHGGHFSEGEELKYVSMMTSLGCPFACSYCHIADETKGSLSGEIGRFRVKSDERVLEELVYLRDVIGAKQVFVEDDSIFGMKKRAIRMLKKIIGIGLEILDVNGVNVIHLTKKGKPDIEVIELLAEAGFRDIVLPFESANSRVIKKWCSNKWRVEDFDVENLVKEIKRVGMRVAANYMVGFPDETEKEIKQTIDFAKKNMTYGLD
;
A
#
# COMPACT_ATOMS: atom_id res chain seq x y z
N MET A 1 -13.39 9.35 31.57
CA MET A 1 -14.10 9.56 30.29
C MET A 1 -14.25 8.21 29.59
N LYS A 2 -15.27 8.00 28.75
CA LYS A 2 -15.44 6.78 27.98
C LYS A 2 -14.24 6.58 27.03
N ASN A 3 -13.71 5.37 26.95
CA ASN A 3 -12.66 5.05 25.98
C ASN A 3 -13.23 5.23 24.58
N PRO A 4 -12.57 5.94 23.65
CA PRO A 4 -13.09 6.15 22.30
C PRO A 4 -13.11 4.83 21.53
N ARG A 5 -14.09 4.70 20.61
CA ARG A 5 -14.16 3.62 19.63
C ARG A 5 -13.76 4.17 18.25
N VAL A 6 -12.89 3.47 17.57
CA VAL A 6 -12.35 3.89 16.26
C VAL A 6 -12.76 2.89 15.18
N LEU A 7 -13.33 3.40 14.10
CA LEU A 7 -13.56 2.65 12.87
C LEU A 7 -12.53 3.06 11.83
N LEU A 8 -11.85 2.10 11.23
CA LEU A 8 -11.04 2.28 10.04
C LEU A 8 -11.87 1.79 8.85
N LEU A 9 -12.39 2.73 8.08
CA LEU A 9 -13.33 2.50 6.99
C LEU A 9 -12.61 2.55 5.63
N TYR A 10 -12.57 1.42 4.91
CA TYR A 10 -12.22 1.44 3.49
C TYR A 10 -13.48 1.79 2.69
N PRO A 11 -13.44 2.84 1.85
CA PRO A 11 -14.63 3.30 1.13
C PRO A 11 -15.05 2.31 0.04
N PRO A 12 -16.30 2.35 -0.44
CA PRO A 12 -16.66 1.70 -1.71
C PRO A 12 -15.75 2.16 -2.84
N GLU A 13 -15.56 1.34 -3.85
CA GLU A 13 -14.84 1.71 -5.07
C GLU A 13 -15.81 2.14 -6.17
N GLN A 14 -15.32 3.03 -7.06
CA GLN A 14 -16.00 3.33 -8.31
C GLN A 14 -15.05 3.11 -9.49
N ASN A 15 -15.51 2.42 -10.51
CA ASN A 15 -14.69 2.01 -11.64
C ASN A 15 -15.48 2.08 -12.96
N TRP A 16 -14.77 2.11 -14.07
CA TRP A 16 -15.37 1.94 -15.40
C TRP A 16 -15.91 0.52 -15.56
N SER A 17 -16.94 0.38 -16.40
CA SER A 17 -17.44 -0.95 -16.80
C SER A 17 -16.29 -1.81 -17.35
N GLY A 18 -16.22 -3.06 -16.88
CA GLY A 18 -15.14 -4.01 -17.24
C GLY A 18 -13.89 -3.94 -16.37
N THR A 19 -13.77 -2.95 -15.47
CA THR A 19 -12.69 -2.94 -14.48
C THR A 19 -13.05 -3.88 -13.33
N LEU A 20 -12.11 -4.77 -12.97
CA LEU A 20 -12.30 -5.66 -11.83
C LEU A 20 -11.83 -5.00 -10.54
N CYS A 21 -12.71 -4.93 -9.55
CA CYS A 21 -12.34 -4.60 -8.18
C CYS A 21 -11.48 -5.73 -7.61
N LYS A 22 -10.38 -5.36 -6.94
CA LYS A 22 -9.41 -6.29 -6.32
C LYS A 22 -9.26 -5.93 -4.85
N PRO A 23 -10.11 -6.45 -3.98
CA PRO A 23 -10.09 -6.08 -2.57
C PRO A 23 -8.85 -6.66 -1.89
N ASN A 24 -8.13 -5.79 -1.21
CA ASN A 24 -6.90 -6.17 -0.49
C ASN A 24 -6.77 -5.43 0.85
N GLY A 25 -7.73 -4.56 1.13
CA GLY A 25 -7.65 -3.64 2.24
C GLY A 25 -6.49 -2.63 2.09
N SER A 26 -6.35 -1.77 3.07
CA SER A 26 -5.20 -0.87 3.16
C SER A 26 -4.23 -1.39 4.20
N LEU A 27 -2.93 -1.51 3.87
CA LEU A 27 -1.87 -1.86 4.83
C LEU A 27 -1.80 -0.92 6.03
N ALA A 28 -2.24 0.33 5.87
CA ALA A 28 -2.33 1.27 6.98
C ALA A 28 -3.28 0.78 8.09
N TYR A 29 -4.31 0.03 7.78
CA TYR A 29 -5.30 -0.38 8.77
C TYR A 29 -4.76 -1.39 9.79
N PRO A 30 -4.07 -2.47 9.41
CA PRO A 30 -3.40 -3.33 10.39
C PRO A 30 -2.37 -2.58 11.24
N MET A 31 -1.60 -1.67 10.66
CA MET A 31 -0.57 -0.89 11.37
C MET A 31 -1.20 0.07 12.38
N LEU A 32 -2.22 0.83 11.98
CA LEU A 32 -2.98 1.71 12.88
C LEU A 32 -3.76 0.90 13.94
N GLY A 33 -4.33 -0.24 13.56
CA GLY A 33 -5.00 -1.16 14.46
C GLY A 33 -4.09 -1.65 15.58
N GLY A 34 -2.88 -2.09 15.24
CA GLY A 34 -1.86 -2.46 16.22
C GLY A 34 -1.51 -1.31 17.17
N SER A 35 -1.32 -0.10 16.61
CA SER A 35 -1.00 1.09 17.39
C SER A 35 -2.13 1.55 18.32
N LEU A 36 -3.38 1.38 17.93
CA LEU A 36 -4.55 1.68 18.76
C LEU A 36 -4.73 0.65 19.87
N ARG A 37 -4.53 -0.64 19.59
CA ARG A 37 -4.58 -1.72 20.58
C ARG A 37 -3.52 -1.56 21.68
N GLU A 38 -2.31 -1.09 21.32
CA GLU A 38 -1.23 -0.85 22.30
C GLU A 38 -1.59 0.17 23.38
N ILE A 39 -2.55 1.06 23.09
CA ILE A 39 -3.05 2.07 24.03
C ILE A 39 -4.48 1.78 24.50
N ASP A 40 -4.92 0.52 24.43
CA ASP A 40 -6.24 0.06 24.88
C ASP A 40 -7.42 0.83 24.24
N VAL A 41 -7.34 1.15 22.93
CA VAL A 41 -8.44 1.72 22.16
C VAL A 41 -9.16 0.62 21.39
N GLU A 42 -10.48 0.58 21.52
CA GLU A 42 -11.32 -0.32 20.72
C GLU A 42 -11.29 0.12 19.25
N VAL A 43 -10.84 -0.77 18.37
CA VAL A 43 -10.71 -0.49 16.93
C VAL A 43 -11.31 -1.61 16.11
N GLU A 44 -12.06 -1.23 15.09
CA GLU A 44 -12.59 -2.14 14.07
C GLU A 44 -12.17 -1.65 12.67
N VAL A 45 -12.05 -2.60 11.74
CA VAL A 45 -11.88 -2.32 10.31
C VAL A 45 -13.15 -2.74 9.59
N TYR A 46 -13.68 -1.86 8.75
CA TYR A 46 -14.78 -2.18 7.86
C TYR A 46 -14.42 -1.81 6.43
N ASP A 47 -14.30 -2.82 5.58
CA ASP A 47 -14.12 -2.62 4.14
C ASP A 47 -15.49 -2.56 3.45
N ALA A 48 -15.91 -1.37 3.08
CA ALA A 48 -17.22 -1.17 2.45
C ALA A 48 -17.31 -1.76 1.03
N CYS A 49 -16.20 -2.15 0.40
CA CYS A 49 -16.23 -2.88 -0.87
C CYS A 49 -16.73 -4.31 -0.71
N VAL A 50 -16.43 -4.96 0.43
CA VAL A 50 -16.71 -6.38 0.64
C VAL A 50 -17.65 -6.66 1.81
N GLY A 51 -17.82 -5.68 2.73
CA GLY A 51 -18.64 -5.86 3.94
C GLY A 51 -17.97 -6.72 5.01
N ASN A 52 -18.77 -7.26 5.92
CA ASN A 52 -18.37 -8.19 6.97
C ASN A 52 -19.33 -9.39 7.01
N ASP A 53 -19.22 -10.24 8.04
CA ASP A 53 -20.03 -11.47 8.20
C ASP A 53 -21.55 -11.24 8.25
N LYS A 54 -22.00 -10.00 8.51
CA LYS A 54 -23.42 -9.62 8.49
C LYS A 54 -23.91 -9.22 7.10
N ASP A 55 -22.98 -9.09 6.15
CA ASP A 55 -23.23 -8.62 4.79
C ASP A 55 -23.14 -9.80 3.80
N ASN A 56 -23.96 -9.76 2.75
CA ASN A 56 -23.82 -10.69 1.63
C ASN A 56 -23.03 -9.99 0.52
N PHE A 57 -21.71 -10.18 0.52
CA PHE A 57 -20.81 -9.53 -0.45
C PHE A 57 -21.15 -9.87 -1.91
N GLU A 58 -21.70 -11.04 -2.21
CA GLU A 58 -22.05 -11.44 -3.58
C GLU A 58 -23.07 -10.50 -4.22
N LYS A 59 -23.95 -9.89 -3.39
CA LYS A 59 -25.00 -8.98 -3.87
C LYS A 59 -24.48 -7.66 -4.38
N PHE A 60 -23.35 -7.16 -3.89
CA PHE A 60 -22.85 -5.82 -4.22
C PHE A 60 -21.42 -5.84 -4.77
N PHE A 61 -20.63 -6.88 -4.47
CA PHE A 61 -19.30 -7.00 -5.01
C PHE A 61 -19.30 -7.48 -6.47
N PHE A 62 -20.04 -8.53 -6.78
CA PHE A 62 -20.19 -9.05 -8.14
C PHE A 62 -21.31 -8.37 -8.95
N ASN A 63 -22.18 -7.60 -8.30
CA ASN A 63 -23.27 -6.84 -8.89
C ASN A 63 -23.16 -5.36 -8.52
N PRO A 64 -22.18 -4.65 -9.07
CA PRO A 64 -21.96 -3.24 -8.76
C PRO A 64 -23.13 -2.38 -9.23
N THR A 65 -23.41 -1.29 -8.53
CA THR A 65 -24.48 -0.35 -8.84
C THR A 65 -23.98 0.72 -9.81
N GLU A 66 -24.74 0.96 -10.89
CA GLU A 66 -24.44 2.06 -11.80
C GLU A 66 -24.77 3.41 -11.14
N LEU A 67 -23.84 4.35 -11.24
CA LEU A 67 -23.98 5.72 -10.78
C LEU A 67 -24.44 6.65 -11.91
N ASP A 68 -24.99 7.81 -11.57
CA ASP A 68 -25.40 8.84 -12.56
C ASP A 68 -24.26 9.29 -13.48
N SER A 69 -23.03 9.11 -13.03
CA SER A 69 -21.80 9.37 -13.82
C SER A 69 -21.52 8.33 -14.89
N GLY A 70 -22.24 7.21 -14.93
CA GLY A 70 -21.96 6.03 -15.77
C GLY A 70 -20.84 5.13 -15.23
N LEU A 71 -20.27 5.44 -14.06
CA LEU A 71 -19.33 4.57 -13.36
C LEU A 71 -20.07 3.52 -12.54
N LEU A 72 -19.42 2.40 -12.27
CA LEU A 72 -19.95 1.33 -11.43
C LEU A 72 -19.38 1.47 -10.01
N ARG A 73 -20.28 1.51 -9.03
CA ARG A 73 -19.92 1.46 -7.60
C ARG A 73 -19.95 0.03 -7.11
N THR A 74 -18.82 -0.44 -6.60
CA THR A 74 -18.68 -1.73 -5.89
C THR A 74 -18.67 -1.47 -4.39
N GLY A 75 -19.57 -2.11 -3.67
CA GLY A 75 -19.63 -2.03 -2.21
C GLY A 75 -21.04 -1.85 -1.65
N VAL A 76 -21.11 -1.80 -0.33
CA VAL A 76 -22.37 -1.68 0.42
C VAL A 76 -23.06 -0.34 0.18
N SER A 77 -24.38 -0.28 0.49
CA SER A 77 -25.18 0.95 0.40
C SER A 77 -24.76 2.01 1.43
N ASP A 78 -25.17 3.25 1.20
CA ASP A 78 -24.95 4.35 2.12
C ASP A 78 -25.63 4.12 3.49
N ASP A 79 -26.84 3.57 3.51
CA ASP A 79 -27.52 3.20 4.76
C ASP A 79 -26.71 2.19 5.58
N ARG A 80 -26.07 1.23 4.91
CA ARG A 80 -25.23 0.26 5.59
C ARG A 80 -23.94 0.89 6.16
N ILE A 81 -23.35 1.83 5.46
CA ILE A 81 -22.21 2.61 5.97
C ILE A 81 -22.64 3.36 7.24
N LEU A 82 -23.80 4.05 7.21
CA LEU A 82 -24.32 4.78 8.36
C LEU A 82 -24.63 3.85 9.55
N ASP A 83 -25.19 2.66 9.29
CA ASP A 83 -25.45 1.66 10.33
C ASP A 83 -24.16 1.16 11.00
N VAL A 84 -23.09 0.98 10.24
CA VAL A 84 -21.79 0.60 10.82
C VAL A 84 -21.17 1.74 11.62
N VAL A 85 -21.15 2.94 11.07
CA VAL A 85 -20.49 4.11 11.65
C VAL A 85 -21.13 4.59 12.96
N LYS A 86 -22.42 4.35 13.18
CA LYS A 86 -23.18 4.94 14.31
C LYS A 86 -22.57 4.69 15.69
N ASP A 87 -21.90 3.55 15.87
CA ASP A 87 -21.39 3.10 17.16
C ASP A 87 -19.96 3.58 17.49
N PHE A 88 -19.32 4.34 16.58
CA PHE A 88 -17.94 4.80 16.72
C PHE A 88 -17.85 6.31 16.97
N ASP A 89 -16.84 6.71 17.75
CA ASP A 89 -16.55 8.13 18.01
C ASP A 89 -15.66 8.73 16.92
N PHE A 90 -14.75 7.91 16.36
CA PHE A 90 -13.81 8.26 15.29
C PHE A 90 -14.01 7.39 14.06
N VAL A 91 -13.86 8.00 12.87
CA VAL A 91 -13.85 7.27 11.60
C VAL A 91 -12.62 7.71 10.79
N GLY A 92 -11.72 6.76 10.55
CA GLY A 92 -10.55 6.94 9.68
C GLY A 92 -10.82 6.40 8.28
N ILE A 93 -10.66 7.22 7.25
CA ILE A 93 -10.88 6.81 5.86
C ILE A 93 -9.61 7.07 5.07
N THR A 94 -9.00 6.03 4.48
CA THR A 94 -7.77 6.18 3.70
C THR A 94 -8.04 6.71 2.30
N SER A 95 -7.11 7.52 1.77
CA SER A 95 -7.08 7.96 0.37
C SER A 95 -5.65 7.94 -0.15
N ILE A 96 -5.24 6.80 -0.70
CA ILE A 96 -3.91 6.59 -1.26
C ILE A 96 -3.91 7.01 -2.74
N PHE A 97 -4.90 6.57 -3.50
CA PHE A 97 -5.02 6.82 -4.93
C PHE A 97 -6.05 7.91 -5.23
N SER A 98 -5.78 8.72 -6.25
CA SER A 98 -6.74 9.74 -6.73
C SER A 98 -8.07 9.14 -7.19
N LEU A 99 -8.08 7.90 -7.65
CA LEU A 99 -9.31 7.18 -8.03
C LEU A 99 -10.26 6.95 -6.83
N GLN A 100 -9.73 6.85 -5.61
CA GLN A 100 -10.52 6.66 -4.39
C GLN A 100 -11.18 7.96 -3.91
N GLU A 101 -10.66 9.14 -4.30
CA GLU A 101 -11.04 10.44 -3.75
C GLU A 101 -12.54 10.64 -3.72
N THR A 102 -13.23 10.41 -4.83
CA THR A 102 -14.68 10.66 -4.94
C THR A 102 -15.49 9.89 -3.89
N MET A 103 -15.18 8.61 -3.69
CA MET A 103 -15.89 7.78 -2.72
C MET A 103 -15.47 8.10 -1.27
N VAL A 104 -14.23 8.49 -1.03
CA VAL A 104 -13.77 8.97 0.28
C VAL A 104 -14.50 10.25 0.68
N LEU A 105 -14.59 11.22 -0.23
CA LEU A 105 -15.31 12.48 0.00
C LEU A 105 -16.82 12.27 0.13
N HIS A 106 -17.39 11.32 -0.63
CA HIS A 106 -18.78 10.90 -0.49
C HIS A 106 -19.06 10.36 0.92
N CYS A 107 -18.25 9.41 1.39
CA CYS A 107 -18.39 8.85 2.74
C CYS A 107 -18.25 9.93 3.82
N CYS A 108 -17.29 10.85 3.68
CA CYS A 108 -17.12 11.96 4.61
C CYS A 108 -18.38 12.82 4.72
N LYS A 109 -18.90 13.30 3.59
CA LYS A 109 -20.12 14.12 3.53
C LYS A 109 -21.34 13.39 4.06
N LEU A 110 -21.49 12.12 3.71
CA LEU A 110 -22.57 11.26 4.19
C LEU A 110 -22.54 11.15 5.72
N ILE A 111 -21.38 10.82 6.30
CA ILE A 111 -21.23 10.66 7.75
C ILE A 111 -21.45 11.99 8.46
N LYS A 112 -20.83 13.08 8.01
CA LYS A 112 -20.98 14.41 8.63
C LYS A 112 -22.41 14.94 8.57
N LYS A 113 -23.17 14.60 7.53
CA LYS A 113 -24.58 14.97 7.42
C LYS A 113 -25.45 14.30 8.51
N HIS A 114 -25.17 13.05 8.87
CA HIS A 114 -25.99 12.27 9.80
C HIS A 114 -25.43 12.24 11.23
N PHE A 115 -24.11 12.37 11.38
CA PHE A 115 -23.36 12.29 12.63
C PHE A 115 -22.30 13.41 12.69
N PRO A 116 -22.70 14.69 12.78
CA PRO A 116 -21.76 15.82 12.73
C PRO A 116 -20.75 15.84 13.89
N GLU A 117 -21.08 15.20 15.02
CA GLU A 117 -20.24 15.10 16.21
C GLU A 117 -19.05 14.14 16.07
N LYS A 118 -19.09 13.19 15.14
CA LYS A 118 -18.03 12.22 14.93
C LYS A 118 -16.79 12.88 14.37
N ILE A 119 -15.63 12.41 14.83
CA ILE A 119 -14.34 12.93 14.37
C ILE A 119 -13.88 12.08 13.19
N LEU A 120 -13.75 12.74 12.03
CA LEU A 120 -13.28 12.10 10.81
C LEU A 120 -11.82 12.47 10.56
N PHE A 121 -10.99 11.46 10.35
CA PHE A 121 -9.60 11.65 9.93
C PHE A 121 -9.30 10.87 8.66
N THR A 122 -8.35 11.38 7.89
CA THR A 122 -7.89 10.76 6.66
C THR A 122 -6.37 10.82 6.55
N GLY A 123 -5.83 9.98 5.69
CA GLY A 123 -4.40 9.94 5.37
C GLY A 123 -4.16 9.23 4.05
N GLY A 124 -2.90 9.10 3.70
CA GLY A 124 -2.45 8.56 2.42
C GLY A 124 -1.96 9.66 1.47
N VAL A 125 -1.32 9.25 0.39
CA VAL A 125 -0.64 10.16 -0.55
C VAL A 125 -1.60 11.17 -1.16
N ASN A 126 -2.77 10.72 -1.61
CA ASN A 126 -3.77 11.59 -2.23
C ASN A 126 -4.36 12.58 -1.23
N ALA A 127 -4.74 12.12 -0.01
CA ALA A 127 -5.28 13.00 1.02
C ALA A 127 -4.29 14.09 1.42
N ARG A 128 -3.01 13.76 1.53
CA ARG A 128 -1.94 14.73 1.83
C ARG A 128 -1.73 15.73 0.70
N ALA A 129 -1.72 15.25 -0.55
CA ALA A 129 -1.51 16.11 -1.71
C ALA A 129 -2.66 17.10 -1.96
N ARG A 130 -3.85 16.75 -1.51
CA ARG A 130 -5.09 17.53 -1.71
C ARG A 130 -5.79 17.84 -0.38
N TYR A 131 -5.02 18.04 0.67
CA TYR A 131 -5.50 18.23 2.04
C TYR A 131 -6.58 19.30 2.19
N ASP A 132 -6.51 20.36 1.40
CA ASP A 132 -7.49 21.44 1.34
C ASP A 132 -8.89 20.91 0.96
N VAL A 133 -8.99 20.12 -0.11
CA VAL A 133 -10.23 19.49 -0.57
C VAL A 133 -10.83 18.59 0.52
N PHE A 134 -10.00 17.80 1.20
CA PHE A 134 -10.44 16.91 2.26
C PHE A 134 -10.94 17.69 3.48
N LEU A 135 -10.21 18.70 3.93
CA LEU A 135 -10.63 19.56 5.04
C LEU A 135 -11.89 20.38 4.71
N ASP A 136 -12.03 20.83 3.46
CA ASP A 136 -13.23 21.56 3.00
C ASP A 136 -14.45 20.65 2.91
N SER A 137 -14.26 19.36 2.72
CA SER A 137 -15.33 18.37 2.63
C SER A 137 -15.85 17.89 4.00
N GLY A 138 -15.19 18.25 5.10
CA GLY A 138 -15.66 17.95 6.45
C GLY A 138 -14.75 17.00 7.26
N PHE A 139 -13.58 16.58 6.74
CA PHE A 139 -12.60 15.91 7.58
C PHE A 139 -12.07 16.87 8.65
N ASP A 140 -12.01 16.40 9.88
CA ASP A 140 -11.46 17.16 11.00
C ASP A 140 -9.95 17.17 10.99
N ILE A 141 -9.33 16.07 10.53
CA ILE A 141 -7.87 15.86 10.55
C ILE A 141 -7.42 15.20 9.24
N VAL A 142 -6.36 15.74 8.64
CA VAL A 142 -5.59 15.11 7.57
C VAL A 142 -4.22 14.74 8.10
N CYS A 143 -3.90 13.44 8.16
CA CYS A 143 -2.59 12.94 8.53
C CYS A 143 -1.62 13.13 7.36
N THR A 144 -0.45 13.70 7.64
CA THR A 144 0.52 14.07 6.59
C THR A 144 1.68 13.08 6.46
N SER A 145 1.82 12.15 7.40
CA SER A 145 2.94 11.21 7.50
C SER A 145 2.44 9.82 7.86
N GLU A 146 3.34 8.91 8.23
CA GLU A 146 3.00 7.66 8.91
C GLU A 146 2.25 8.00 10.21
N SER A 147 1.15 7.30 10.47
CA SER A 147 0.18 7.77 11.44
C SER A 147 0.14 6.96 12.74
N GLU A 148 1.03 5.99 12.92
CA GLU A 148 1.08 5.10 14.08
C GLU A 148 1.31 5.87 15.40
N ILE A 149 2.21 6.86 15.39
CA ILE A 149 2.43 7.76 16.55
C ILE A 149 1.34 8.83 16.58
N THR A 150 0.97 9.36 15.43
CA THR A 150 -0.02 10.43 15.30
C THR A 150 -1.36 10.01 15.88
N ILE A 151 -1.84 8.79 15.57
CA ILE A 151 -3.14 8.30 16.05
C ILE A 151 -3.15 8.14 17.58
N LYS A 152 -2.05 7.65 18.17
CA LYS A 152 -1.92 7.57 19.64
C LYS A 152 -2.06 8.97 20.28
N LYS A 153 -1.42 9.98 19.68
CA LYS A 153 -1.49 11.36 20.20
C LYS A 153 -2.87 11.98 20.02
N ILE A 154 -3.57 11.69 18.93
CA ILE A 154 -4.98 12.07 18.73
C ILE A 154 -5.84 11.49 19.88
N MET A 155 -5.68 10.21 20.19
CA MET A 155 -6.43 9.55 21.27
C MET A 155 -6.10 10.14 22.65
N GLU A 156 -4.84 10.47 22.90
CA GLU A 156 -4.41 11.15 24.14
C GLU A 156 -5.10 12.51 24.32
N VAL A 157 -5.09 13.35 23.28
CA VAL A 157 -5.76 14.65 23.28
C VAL A 157 -7.26 14.49 23.49
N TYR A 158 -7.89 13.54 22.81
CA TYR A 158 -9.32 13.26 22.98
C TYR A 158 -9.66 12.83 24.42
N ARG A 159 -8.89 11.90 25.00
CA ARG A 159 -9.07 11.41 26.39
C ARG A 159 -8.90 12.51 27.41
N SER A 160 -8.13 13.57 27.14
CA SER A 160 -8.03 14.75 28.02
C SER A 160 -9.28 15.64 27.98
N GLY A 161 -10.24 15.36 27.11
CA GLY A 161 -11.44 16.16 26.89
C GLY A 161 -11.23 17.33 25.92
N SER A 162 -10.04 17.44 25.34
CA SER A 162 -9.72 18.49 24.36
C SER A 162 -10.13 18.11 22.94
N ARG A 163 -10.33 19.11 22.12
CA ARG A 163 -10.44 19.04 20.66
C ARG A 163 -9.42 19.95 19.98
N ASP A 164 -8.46 20.46 20.73
CA ASP A 164 -7.35 21.25 20.18
C ASP A 164 -6.21 20.31 19.75
N TRP A 165 -6.12 20.09 18.46
CA TRP A 165 -5.13 19.19 17.86
C TRP A 165 -3.75 19.84 17.66
N SER A 166 -3.52 21.06 18.15
CA SER A 166 -2.29 21.84 17.91
C SER A 166 -1.01 21.15 18.43
N SER A 167 -1.13 20.23 19.39
CA SER A 167 -0.01 19.44 19.91
C SER A 167 0.18 18.09 19.21
N VAL A 168 -0.73 17.71 18.31
CA VAL A 168 -0.65 16.44 17.57
C VAL A 168 0.34 16.58 16.44
N PRO A 169 1.36 15.73 16.33
CA PRO A 169 2.35 15.82 15.25
C PRO A 169 1.79 15.33 13.91
N LYS A 170 2.36 15.87 12.82
CA LYS A 170 2.14 15.36 11.45
C LYS A 170 0.70 15.39 10.98
N ILE A 171 -0.03 16.47 11.29
CA ILE A 171 -1.40 16.66 10.81
C ILE A 171 -1.64 18.05 10.24
N LEU A 172 -2.74 18.16 9.49
CA LEU A 172 -3.40 19.39 9.11
C LEU A 172 -4.84 19.34 9.62
N PHE A 173 -5.32 20.45 10.17
CA PHE A 173 -6.69 20.57 10.65
C PHE A 173 -7.16 22.03 10.59
N LYS A 174 -8.46 22.26 10.68
CA LYS A 174 -9.02 23.62 10.72
C LYS A 174 -9.24 24.09 12.14
N LYS A 175 -8.84 25.32 12.44
CA LYS A 175 -9.14 26.06 13.67
C LYS A 175 -9.48 27.50 13.29
N ASP A 176 -10.63 28.00 13.70
CA ASP A 176 -11.11 29.35 13.38
C ASP A 176 -11.02 29.65 11.86
N SER A 177 -11.49 28.73 11.04
CA SER A 177 -11.45 28.76 9.57
C SER A 177 -10.05 28.82 8.95
N LYS A 178 -8.98 28.67 9.74
CA LYS A 178 -7.60 28.61 9.25
C LYS A 178 -7.08 27.18 9.30
N ILE A 179 -6.30 26.81 8.29
CA ILE A 179 -5.58 25.53 8.29
C ILE A 179 -4.35 25.67 9.19
N ILE A 180 -4.32 24.86 10.23
CA ILE A 180 -3.18 24.71 11.13
C ILE A 180 -2.35 23.53 10.63
N ASN A 181 -1.05 23.74 10.51
CA ASN A 181 -0.09 22.76 10.02
C ASN A 181 0.89 22.38 11.13
N THR A 182 0.85 21.14 11.57
CA THR A 182 1.77 20.56 12.56
C THR A 182 2.72 19.52 11.94
N SER A 183 2.84 19.49 10.62
CA SER A 183 3.71 18.55 9.91
C SER A 183 5.19 18.62 10.33
N HIS A 184 5.60 19.76 10.86
CA HIS A 184 6.95 20.00 11.38
C HIS A 184 7.20 19.42 12.77
N LEU A 185 6.14 19.05 13.51
CA LEU A 185 6.27 18.46 14.83
C LEU A 185 6.62 16.98 14.75
N GLY A 186 7.45 16.51 15.66
CA GLY A 186 7.86 15.10 15.76
C GLY A 186 8.77 14.65 14.63
N ASN A 187 9.31 13.46 14.79
CA ASN A 187 10.17 12.78 13.82
C ASN A 187 9.42 11.63 13.14
N ILE A 188 9.96 11.13 12.04
CA ILE A 188 9.54 9.86 11.47
C ILE A 188 10.06 8.70 12.35
N ILE A 189 9.43 7.56 12.22
CA ILE A 189 9.86 6.33 12.90
C ILE A 189 11.07 5.78 12.14
N TRP A 190 12.25 5.82 12.77
CA TRP A 190 13.48 5.32 12.18
C TRP A 190 13.66 3.82 12.39
N ASN A 191 13.37 3.35 13.59
CA ASN A 191 13.43 1.94 13.94
C ASN A 191 12.04 1.32 13.78
N LEU A 192 11.80 0.60 12.70
CA LEU A 192 10.50 0.01 12.39
C LEU A 192 10.12 -1.13 13.35
N ASP A 193 11.09 -1.68 14.10
CA ASP A 193 10.83 -2.72 15.11
C ASP A 193 10.15 -2.16 16.38
N GLU A 194 10.16 -0.83 16.57
CA GLU A 194 9.43 -0.17 17.66
C GLU A 194 7.91 -0.10 17.40
N LEU A 195 7.49 -0.39 16.16
CA LEU A 195 6.07 -0.46 15.84
C LEU A 195 5.46 -1.73 16.44
N PRO A 196 4.23 -1.65 16.96
CA PRO A 196 3.52 -2.84 17.41
C PRO A 196 3.28 -3.83 16.27
N MET A 197 2.96 -5.08 16.62
CA MET A 197 2.52 -6.07 15.64
C MET A 197 1.28 -5.54 14.91
N PRO A 198 1.29 -5.50 13.57
CA PRO A 198 0.11 -5.09 12.82
C PRO A 198 -1.07 -6.02 13.09
N ALA A 199 -2.25 -5.46 13.23
CA ALA A 199 -3.47 -6.18 13.57
C ALA A 199 -4.17 -6.74 12.31
N TRP A 200 -3.53 -7.65 11.58
CA TRP A 200 -4.09 -8.27 10.37
C TRP A 200 -5.40 -9.05 10.59
N ASP A 201 -5.65 -9.48 11.83
CA ASP A 201 -6.89 -10.11 12.25
C ASP A 201 -8.12 -9.20 12.19
N LEU A 202 -7.92 -7.87 12.09
CA LEU A 202 -9.00 -6.90 11.86
C LEU A 202 -9.51 -6.88 10.42
N LEU A 203 -8.72 -7.37 9.45
CA LEU A 203 -9.11 -7.40 8.05
C LEU A 203 -10.12 -8.53 7.79
N PRO A 204 -11.06 -8.35 6.86
CA PRO A 204 -12.01 -9.40 6.46
C PRO A 204 -11.35 -10.45 5.54
N ASN A 205 -10.25 -11.06 6.00
CA ASN A 205 -9.41 -11.96 5.22
C ASN A 205 -10.19 -13.10 4.58
N GLU A 206 -11.11 -13.74 5.34
CA GLU A 206 -11.93 -14.84 4.83
C GLU A 206 -12.82 -14.41 3.65
N ILE A 207 -13.28 -13.15 3.63
CA ILE A 207 -14.08 -12.63 2.53
C ILE A 207 -13.18 -12.36 1.32
N TYR A 208 -12.00 -11.76 1.53
CA TYR A 208 -11.02 -11.56 0.47
C TYR A 208 -10.63 -12.88 -0.21
N TRP A 209 -10.39 -13.92 0.57
CA TRP A 209 -10.04 -15.24 0.05
C TRP A 209 -11.18 -15.90 -0.71
N LYS A 210 -12.43 -15.75 -0.24
CA LYS A 210 -13.64 -16.23 -0.97
C LYS A 210 -13.84 -15.51 -2.30
N ILE A 211 -13.55 -14.21 -2.37
CA ILE A 211 -13.60 -13.43 -3.61
C ILE A 211 -12.52 -13.88 -4.57
N GLY A 212 -11.32 -14.24 -4.08
CA GLY A 212 -10.24 -14.81 -4.88
C GLY A 212 -9.68 -13.87 -5.95
N ARG A 213 -9.68 -12.55 -5.71
CA ARG A 213 -9.17 -11.54 -6.66
C ARG A 213 -8.05 -10.71 -6.04
N PRO A 214 -6.86 -11.28 -5.80
CA PRO A 214 -5.74 -10.53 -5.27
C PRO A 214 -5.26 -9.46 -6.27
N HIS A 215 -4.64 -8.40 -5.77
CA HIS A 215 -4.16 -7.29 -6.61
C HIS A 215 -2.86 -7.59 -7.34
N GLY A 216 -2.14 -8.63 -6.97
CA GLY A 216 -0.88 -9.07 -7.59
C GLY A 216 -0.81 -10.59 -7.75
N GLY A 217 0.29 -11.07 -8.35
CA GLY A 217 0.55 -12.48 -8.57
C GLY A 217 -0.24 -13.09 -9.71
N HIS A 218 0.16 -14.29 -10.12
CA HIS A 218 -0.47 -15.10 -11.13
C HIS A 218 -0.91 -16.42 -10.50
N PHE A 219 -2.20 -16.71 -10.54
CA PHE A 219 -2.78 -17.88 -9.91
C PHE A 219 -3.54 -18.72 -10.93
N SER A 220 -3.47 -20.05 -10.76
CA SER A 220 -4.22 -20.99 -11.58
C SER A 220 -5.66 -21.12 -11.08
N GLU A 221 -6.58 -21.45 -11.97
CA GLU A 221 -7.97 -21.74 -11.59
C GLU A 221 -8.03 -22.89 -10.57
N GLY A 222 -8.79 -22.70 -9.49
CA GLY A 222 -8.93 -23.67 -8.41
C GLY A 222 -7.79 -23.67 -7.37
N GLU A 223 -6.83 -22.77 -7.48
CA GLU A 223 -5.79 -22.61 -6.49
C GLU A 223 -6.35 -21.97 -5.21
N GLU A 224 -5.97 -22.48 -4.03
CA GLU A 224 -6.41 -21.92 -2.76
C GLU A 224 -5.67 -20.61 -2.49
N LEU A 225 -6.41 -19.50 -2.47
CA LEU A 225 -5.88 -18.16 -2.26
C LEU A 225 -6.14 -17.68 -0.85
N LYS A 226 -5.14 -17.83 0.03
CA LYS A 226 -5.14 -17.27 1.39
C LYS A 226 -4.00 -16.25 1.52
N TYR A 227 -4.22 -15.10 0.92
CA TYR A 227 -3.20 -14.05 0.79
C TYR A 227 -3.36 -12.93 1.81
N VAL A 228 -2.23 -12.34 2.19
CA VAL A 228 -2.13 -11.13 3.03
C VAL A 228 -0.96 -10.29 2.57
N SER A 229 -1.12 -8.97 2.62
CA SER A 229 -0.02 -8.04 2.31
C SER A 229 0.80 -7.68 3.54
N MET A 230 2.11 -7.48 3.34
CA MET A 230 3.02 -6.96 4.35
C MET A 230 4.11 -6.08 3.74
N MET A 231 4.83 -5.34 4.59
CA MET A 231 6.04 -4.61 4.24
C MET A 231 7.21 -5.01 5.14
N THR A 232 8.37 -5.27 4.57
CA THR A 232 9.63 -5.54 5.29
C THR A 232 10.50 -4.30 5.42
N SER A 233 10.22 -3.29 4.61
CA SER A 233 10.89 -1.99 4.57
C SER A 233 9.92 -0.89 4.15
N LEU A 234 10.25 0.36 4.42
CA LEU A 234 9.51 1.55 4.01
C LEU A 234 10.44 2.50 3.28
N GLY A 235 9.89 3.21 2.29
CA GLY A 235 10.63 4.16 1.48
C GLY A 235 11.56 3.51 0.45
N CYS A 236 12.25 4.34 -0.33
CA CYS A 236 13.06 3.89 -1.46
C CYS A 236 14.35 4.68 -1.57
N PRO A 237 15.52 4.05 -1.86
CA PRO A 237 16.78 4.75 -2.05
C PRO A 237 16.88 5.48 -3.39
N PHE A 238 15.96 5.22 -4.33
CA PHE A 238 15.93 5.87 -5.62
C PHE A 238 15.14 7.18 -5.58
N ALA A 239 15.50 8.12 -6.45
CA ALA A 239 14.88 9.44 -6.56
C ALA A 239 14.18 9.61 -7.92
N CYS A 240 13.34 8.64 -8.30
CA CYS A 240 12.57 8.71 -9.55
C CYS A 240 11.59 9.89 -9.50
N SER A 241 11.72 10.83 -10.44
CA SER A 241 11.01 12.11 -10.36
C SER A 241 9.50 12.05 -10.59
N TYR A 242 8.98 10.92 -11.06
CA TYR A 242 7.54 10.64 -11.18
C TYR A 242 6.96 9.97 -9.94
N CYS A 243 7.80 9.50 -9.01
CA CYS A 243 7.38 8.72 -7.86
C CYS A 243 7.18 9.63 -6.63
N HIS A 244 6.06 9.47 -5.94
CA HIS A 244 5.77 10.22 -4.71
C HIS A 244 6.81 9.99 -3.61
N ILE A 245 7.41 8.79 -3.54
CA ILE A 245 8.45 8.46 -2.56
C ILE A 245 9.65 9.41 -2.64
N ALA A 246 10.06 9.79 -3.87
CA ALA A 246 11.15 10.72 -4.07
C ALA A 246 10.84 12.12 -3.51
N ASP A 247 9.58 12.53 -3.55
CA ASP A 247 9.14 13.80 -2.98
C ASP A 247 9.04 13.73 -1.45
N GLU A 248 8.67 12.58 -0.92
CA GLU A 248 8.60 12.29 0.52
C GLU A 248 9.98 12.20 1.20
N THR A 249 11.08 12.19 0.46
CA THR A 249 12.45 12.24 1.00
C THR A 249 12.94 13.67 1.25
N LYS A 250 12.27 14.69 0.73
CA LYS A 250 12.74 16.08 0.68
C LYS A 250 12.23 16.98 1.81
N GLY A 251 11.67 16.41 2.88
CA GLY A 251 11.14 17.22 3.99
C GLY A 251 9.88 18.00 3.66
N SER A 252 9.04 17.46 2.77
CA SER A 252 7.70 17.95 2.47
C SER A 252 6.74 17.82 3.67
N LEU A 253 5.45 18.03 3.48
CA LEU A 253 4.42 17.81 4.52
C LEU A 253 4.50 16.42 5.18
N SER A 254 4.98 15.41 4.46
CA SER A 254 5.16 14.05 4.97
C SER A 254 6.31 13.91 5.99
N GLY A 255 7.18 14.89 6.10
CA GLY A 255 8.46 14.72 6.78
C GLY A 255 9.43 14.01 5.83
N GLU A 256 10.14 13.04 6.27
CA GLU A 256 11.11 12.31 5.43
C GLU A 256 10.76 10.81 5.32
N ILE A 257 9.45 10.47 5.29
CA ILE A 257 8.99 9.08 5.28
C ILE A 257 9.42 8.30 4.05
N GLY A 258 9.74 8.97 2.95
CA GLY A 258 10.31 8.35 1.74
C GLY A 258 11.75 7.83 1.93
N ARG A 259 12.44 8.19 3.03
CA ARG A 259 13.76 7.63 3.33
C ARG A 259 13.68 6.14 3.63
N PHE A 260 14.62 5.41 3.06
CA PHE A 260 14.65 3.96 3.17
C PHE A 260 14.97 3.50 4.59
N ARG A 261 14.07 2.73 5.19
CA ARG A 261 14.16 2.14 6.53
C ARG A 261 13.71 0.69 6.48
N VAL A 262 14.24 -0.14 7.34
CA VAL A 262 13.99 -1.60 7.32
C VAL A 262 13.57 -2.11 8.69
N LYS A 263 12.74 -3.13 8.71
CA LYS A 263 12.56 -4.00 9.87
C LYS A 263 13.79 -4.90 10.02
N SER A 264 14.09 -5.33 11.23
CA SER A 264 15.12 -6.37 11.46
C SER A 264 14.72 -7.69 10.79
N ASP A 265 15.71 -8.54 10.57
CA ASP A 265 15.48 -9.86 10.00
C ASP A 265 14.60 -10.72 10.96
N GLU A 266 14.75 -10.51 12.28
CA GLU A 266 13.95 -11.11 13.36
C GLU A 266 12.49 -10.67 13.30
N ARG A 267 12.26 -9.36 13.17
CA ARG A 267 10.91 -8.80 13.09
C ARG A 267 10.16 -9.30 11.85
N VAL A 268 10.83 -9.38 10.71
CA VAL A 268 10.22 -9.92 9.48
C VAL A 268 9.82 -11.39 9.67
N LEU A 269 10.70 -12.19 10.26
CA LEU A 269 10.39 -13.60 10.56
C LEU A 269 9.19 -13.72 11.52
N GLU A 270 9.15 -12.92 12.58
CA GLU A 270 8.06 -12.91 13.55
C GLU A 270 6.71 -12.59 12.87
N GLU A 271 6.66 -11.57 12.02
CA GLU A 271 5.46 -11.20 11.28
C GLU A 271 5.03 -12.31 10.31
N LEU A 272 5.95 -12.92 9.57
CA LEU A 272 5.65 -14.03 8.67
C LEU A 272 5.11 -15.26 9.41
N VAL A 273 5.68 -15.59 10.57
CA VAL A 273 5.18 -16.67 11.44
C VAL A 273 3.77 -16.36 11.92
N TYR A 274 3.51 -15.12 12.35
CA TYR A 274 2.16 -14.69 12.75
C TYR A 274 1.16 -14.80 11.59
N LEU A 275 1.53 -14.35 10.40
CA LEU A 275 0.67 -14.44 9.21
C LEU A 275 0.35 -15.89 8.86
N ARG A 276 1.33 -16.80 8.96
CA ARG A 276 1.15 -18.23 8.69
C ARG A 276 0.31 -18.92 9.77
N ASP A 277 0.68 -18.76 11.04
CA ASP A 277 0.18 -19.61 12.14
C ASP A 277 -1.10 -19.06 12.78
N VAL A 278 -1.26 -17.73 12.81
CA VAL A 278 -2.41 -17.06 13.44
C VAL A 278 -3.44 -16.63 12.41
N ILE A 279 -3.01 -15.97 11.35
CA ILE A 279 -3.93 -15.52 10.29
C ILE A 279 -4.30 -16.67 9.36
N GLY A 280 -3.41 -17.66 9.17
CA GLY A 280 -3.63 -18.80 8.27
C GLY A 280 -3.34 -18.50 6.81
N ALA A 281 -2.52 -17.47 6.53
CA ALA A 281 -2.08 -17.13 5.19
C ALA A 281 -1.25 -18.25 4.56
N LYS A 282 -1.36 -18.40 3.24
CA LYS A 282 -0.51 -19.25 2.40
C LYS A 282 0.38 -18.42 1.48
N GLN A 283 -0.14 -17.28 1.04
CA GLN A 283 0.57 -16.33 0.19
C GLN A 283 0.77 -15.02 0.92
N VAL A 284 1.97 -14.44 0.80
CA VAL A 284 2.30 -13.12 1.33
C VAL A 284 2.73 -12.20 0.21
N PHE A 285 2.02 -11.11 0.02
CA PHE A 285 2.37 -10.04 -0.90
C PHE A 285 3.29 -9.04 -0.21
N VAL A 286 4.54 -8.99 -0.66
CA VAL A 286 5.51 -8.01 -0.18
C VAL A 286 5.33 -6.74 -0.99
N GLU A 287 4.91 -5.67 -0.30
CA GLU A 287 4.61 -4.38 -0.91
C GLU A 287 5.70 -3.33 -0.62
N ASP A 288 6.92 -3.79 -0.41
CA ASP A 288 8.06 -2.90 -0.22
C ASP A 288 8.28 -2.01 -1.44
N ASP A 289 8.51 -0.72 -1.24
CA ASP A 289 8.91 0.18 -2.34
C ASP A 289 10.26 -0.22 -2.96
N SER A 290 11.11 -0.89 -2.19
CA SER A 290 12.41 -1.40 -2.67
C SER A 290 12.98 -2.45 -1.71
N ILE A 291 12.52 -3.69 -1.78
CA ILE A 291 12.96 -4.77 -0.89
C ILE A 291 14.49 -4.95 -0.85
N PHE A 292 15.16 -4.71 -1.98
CA PHE A 292 16.62 -4.76 -2.11
C PHE A 292 17.32 -3.40 -1.95
N GLY A 293 16.64 -2.36 -1.48
CA GLY A 293 17.23 -1.04 -1.25
C GLY A 293 18.52 -1.08 -0.42
N MET A 294 18.65 -2.10 0.44
CA MET A 294 19.89 -2.47 1.14
C MET A 294 20.21 -3.95 0.88
N LYS A 295 20.88 -4.26 -0.24
CA LYS A 295 21.08 -5.63 -0.76
C LYS A 295 21.64 -6.60 0.31
N LYS A 296 22.60 -6.16 1.13
CA LYS A 296 23.19 -7.04 2.20
C LYS A 296 22.15 -7.44 3.25
N ARG A 297 21.26 -6.51 3.63
CA ARG A 297 20.13 -6.79 4.57
C ARG A 297 19.12 -7.72 3.90
N ALA A 298 18.73 -7.46 2.67
CA ALA A 298 17.79 -8.32 1.95
C ALA A 298 18.30 -9.78 1.88
N ILE A 299 19.58 -9.98 1.56
CA ILE A 299 20.19 -11.33 1.52
C ILE A 299 20.16 -12.00 2.91
N ARG A 300 20.43 -11.29 4.01
CA ARG A 300 20.33 -11.87 5.35
C ARG A 300 18.90 -12.26 5.69
N MET A 301 17.95 -11.36 5.45
CA MET A 301 16.53 -11.59 5.66
C MET A 301 16.05 -12.82 4.87
N LEU A 302 16.36 -12.89 3.57
CA LEU A 302 15.98 -14.04 2.72
C LEU A 302 16.52 -15.36 3.31
N LYS A 303 17.80 -15.41 3.71
CA LYS A 303 18.39 -16.59 4.36
C LYS A 303 17.68 -16.97 5.66
N LYS A 304 17.19 -15.96 6.41
CA LYS A 304 16.48 -16.16 7.68
C LYS A 304 15.11 -16.80 7.49
N ILE A 305 14.43 -16.50 6.40
CA ILE A 305 13.06 -16.96 6.13
C ILE A 305 12.99 -18.26 5.29
N ILE A 306 14.12 -18.82 4.86
CA ILE A 306 14.13 -20.12 4.18
C ILE A 306 13.37 -21.16 5.03
N GLY A 307 12.45 -21.88 4.38
CA GLY A 307 11.65 -22.91 5.05
C GLY A 307 10.47 -22.38 5.85
N ILE A 308 10.11 -21.10 5.73
CA ILE A 308 8.94 -20.50 6.40
C ILE A 308 7.61 -21.19 5.98
N GLY A 309 7.55 -21.80 4.80
CA GLY A 309 6.36 -22.50 4.30
C GLY A 309 5.28 -21.56 3.77
N LEU A 310 5.64 -20.35 3.36
CA LEU A 310 4.77 -19.38 2.69
C LEU A 310 5.25 -19.16 1.27
N GLU A 311 4.32 -18.95 0.36
CA GLU A 311 4.62 -18.40 -0.98
C GLU A 311 4.73 -16.88 -0.87
N ILE A 312 5.81 -16.31 -1.38
CA ILE A 312 6.07 -14.87 -1.34
C ILE A 312 5.95 -14.31 -2.75
N LEU A 313 5.23 -13.21 -2.88
CA LEU A 313 5.00 -12.53 -4.14
C LEU A 313 5.51 -11.09 -4.04
N ASP A 314 6.34 -10.70 -5.00
CA ASP A 314 6.79 -9.33 -5.15
C ASP A 314 5.72 -8.52 -5.91
N VAL A 315 5.30 -7.40 -5.34
CA VAL A 315 4.22 -6.56 -5.92
C VAL A 315 4.78 -5.33 -6.63
N ASN A 316 5.67 -4.61 -5.95
CA ASN A 316 6.17 -3.31 -6.43
C ASN A 316 7.44 -3.41 -7.28
N GLY A 317 8.06 -4.57 -7.29
CA GLY A 317 9.14 -4.91 -8.20
C GLY A 317 10.55 -4.83 -7.62
N VAL A 318 11.38 -5.75 -8.13
CA VAL A 318 12.82 -5.79 -7.85
C VAL A 318 13.59 -5.19 -9.02
N ASN A 319 14.29 -4.09 -8.76
CA ASN A 319 15.10 -3.45 -9.80
C ASN A 319 16.20 -4.41 -10.31
N VAL A 320 16.38 -4.46 -11.64
CA VAL A 320 17.33 -5.37 -12.32
C VAL A 320 18.77 -5.28 -11.80
N ILE A 321 19.20 -4.11 -11.30
CA ILE A 321 20.55 -3.95 -10.72
C ILE A 321 20.80 -4.83 -9.49
N HIS A 322 19.72 -5.20 -8.79
CA HIS A 322 19.80 -6.04 -7.59
C HIS A 322 19.90 -7.53 -7.93
N LEU A 323 19.32 -7.92 -9.08
CA LEU A 323 19.33 -9.29 -9.60
C LEU A 323 20.50 -9.58 -10.54
N THR A 324 21.39 -8.61 -10.71
CA THR A 324 22.53 -8.74 -11.62
C THR A 324 23.86 -8.39 -10.94
N LYS A 325 24.95 -8.91 -11.49
CA LYS A 325 26.32 -8.63 -11.10
C LYS A 325 27.15 -8.41 -12.37
N LYS A 326 27.65 -7.18 -12.54
CA LYS A 326 28.35 -6.76 -13.78
C LYS A 326 27.53 -7.02 -15.04
N GLY A 327 26.22 -6.71 -15.00
CA GLY A 327 25.29 -6.85 -16.11
C GLY A 327 24.80 -8.28 -16.41
N LYS A 328 25.32 -9.30 -15.71
CA LYS A 328 24.90 -10.71 -15.83
C LYS A 328 24.01 -11.11 -14.65
N PRO A 329 23.11 -12.10 -14.80
CA PRO A 329 22.31 -12.61 -13.70
C PRO A 329 23.15 -12.97 -12.46
N ASP A 330 22.72 -12.51 -11.30
CA ASP A 330 23.29 -12.91 -10.00
C ASP A 330 22.60 -14.20 -9.53
N ILE A 331 23.13 -15.33 -10.01
CA ILE A 331 22.54 -16.65 -9.79
C ILE A 331 22.30 -16.94 -8.32
N GLU A 332 23.27 -16.57 -7.45
CA GLU A 332 23.16 -16.79 -6.00
C GLU A 332 21.94 -16.06 -5.40
N VAL A 333 21.64 -14.83 -5.86
CA VAL A 333 20.48 -14.07 -5.38
C VAL A 333 19.19 -14.64 -5.94
N ILE A 334 19.18 -15.04 -7.21
CA ILE A 334 17.99 -15.62 -7.86
C ILE A 334 17.61 -16.94 -7.19
N GLU A 335 18.58 -17.83 -6.94
CA GLU A 335 18.35 -19.09 -6.24
C GLU A 335 17.91 -18.86 -4.79
N LEU A 336 18.50 -17.90 -4.08
CA LEU A 336 18.12 -17.54 -2.73
C LEU A 336 16.68 -17.01 -2.64
N LEU A 337 16.21 -16.24 -3.61
CA LEU A 337 14.80 -15.80 -3.68
C LEU A 337 13.87 -17.01 -3.77
N ALA A 338 14.13 -17.94 -4.67
CA ALA A 338 13.32 -19.15 -4.82
C ALA A 338 13.35 -20.03 -3.54
N GLU A 339 14.52 -20.22 -2.91
CA GLU A 339 14.67 -20.95 -1.64
C GLU A 339 13.90 -20.28 -0.49
N ALA A 340 13.84 -18.93 -0.48
CA ALA A 340 13.09 -18.15 0.50
C ALA A 340 11.56 -18.19 0.28
N GLY A 341 11.09 -18.81 -0.81
CA GLY A 341 9.68 -18.98 -1.12
C GLY A 341 9.10 -17.99 -2.12
N PHE A 342 9.92 -17.17 -2.79
CA PHE A 342 9.42 -16.28 -3.82
C PHE A 342 8.90 -17.06 -5.02
N ARG A 343 7.67 -16.72 -5.41
CA ARG A 343 6.96 -17.33 -6.53
C ARG A 343 6.95 -16.44 -7.77
N ASP A 344 6.79 -15.14 -7.56
CA ASP A 344 6.70 -14.14 -8.60
C ASP A 344 7.71 -13.01 -8.34
N ILE A 345 8.30 -12.49 -9.43
CA ILE A 345 9.14 -11.29 -9.43
C ILE A 345 8.62 -10.32 -10.48
N VAL A 346 8.52 -9.06 -10.13
CA VAL A 346 8.20 -7.97 -11.06
C VAL A 346 9.47 -7.17 -11.38
N LEU A 347 9.74 -6.92 -12.66
CA LEU A 347 10.89 -6.14 -13.13
C LEU A 347 10.43 -4.74 -13.56
N PRO A 348 10.69 -3.68 -12.77
CA PRO A 348 10.30 -2.31 -13.12
C PRO A 348 11.31 -1.69 -14.10
N PHE A 349 11.17 -2.01 -15.39
CA PHE A 349 12.04 -1.48 -16.42
C PHE A 349 11.78 0.02 -16.67
N GLU A 350 10.55 0.47 -16.57
CA GLU A 350 10.06 1.81 -16.89
C GLU A 350 10.24 2.14 -18.37
N SER A 351 11.46 2.42 -18.84
CA SER A 351 11.77 2.75 -20.23
C SER A 351 12.98 1.97 -20.74
N ALA A 352 13.01 1.66 -22.02
CA ALA A 352 14.18 1.10 -22.70
C ALA A 352 15.15 2.16 -23.25
N ASN A 353 14.92 3.42 -22.92
CA ASN A 353 15.77 4.51 -23.37
C ASN A 353 16.64 5.08 -22.24
N SER A 354 17.96 5.00 -22.38
CA SER A 354 18.90 5.41 -21.33
C SER A 354 18.83 6.90 -20.99
N ARG A 355 18.43 7.79 -21.94
CA ARG A 355 18.19 9.22 -21.65
C ARG A 355 16.98 9.38 -20.72
N VAL A 356 15.89 8.68 -21.01
CA VAL A 356 14.66 8.71 -20.21
C VAL A 356 14.94 8.17 -18.80
N ILE A 357 15.58 7.02 -18.69
CA ILE A 357 15.98 6.41 -17.41
C ILE A 357 16.87 7.34 -16.60
N LYS A 358 17.87 7.96 -17.24
CA LYS A 358 18.76 8.90 -16.57
C LYS A 358 18.03 10.13 -16.05
N LYS A 359 17.11 10.66 -16.84
CA LYS A 359 16.40 11.91 -16.51
C LYS A 359 15.27 11.69 -15.48
N TRP A 360 14.47 10.65 -15.66
CA TRP A 360 13.22 10.49 -14.93
C TRP A 360 13.24 9.37 -13.88
N CYS A 361 14.06 8.32 -14.09
CA CYS A 361 14.03 7.10 -13.31
C CYS A 361 15.28 6.90 -12.43
N SER A 362 15.87 8.00 -11.93
CA SER A 362 17.06 7.95 -11.03
C SER A 362 18.29 7.25 -11.62
N ASN A 363 18.38 7.10 -12.94
CA ASN A 363 19.46 6.37 -13.63
C ASN A 363 19.67 4.94 -13.06
N LYS A 364 18.59 4.30 -12.65
CA LYS A 364 18.63 3.04 -11.88
C LYS A 364 19.07 1.81 -12.69
N TRP A 365 19.04 1.89 -14.03
CA TRP A 365 19.55 0.86 -14.94
C TRP A 365 19.68 1.41 -16.36
N ARG A 366 20.30 0.66 -17.26
CA ARG A 366 20.37 0.97 -18.70
C ARG A 366 20.28 -0.32 -19.49
N VAL A 367 19.52 -0.32 -20.59
CA VAL A 367 19.26 -1.53 -21.37
C VAL A 367 20.52 -2.16 -21.95
N GLU A 368 21.49 -1.32 -22.34
CA GLU A 368 22.76 -1.75 -22.91
C GLU A 368 23.70 -2.43 -21.91
N ASP A 369 23.50 -2.25 -20.62
CA ASP A 369 24.37 -2.77 -19.57
C ASP A 369 23.94 -4.16 -19.07
N PHE A 370 22.76 -4.68 -19.49
CA PHE A 370 22.15 -5.88 -18.91
C PHE A 370 21.72 -6.90 -19.96
N ASP A 371 22.00 -8.16 -19.69
CA ASP A 371 21.48 -9.32 -20.43
C ASP A 371 20.12 -9.74 -19.89
N VAL A 372 19.07 -9.00 -20.35
CA VAL A 372 17.70 -9.20 -19.86
C VAL A 372 17.16 -10.59 -20.25
N GLU A 373 17.47 -11.08 -21.46
CA GLU A 373 17.05 -12.40 -21.90
C GLU A 373 17.54 -13.50 -20.96
N ASN A 374 18.83 -13.46 -20.63
CA ASN A 374 19.42 -14.43 -19.73
C ASN A 374 18.88 -14.26 -18.29
N LEU A 375 18.65 -13.01 -17.83
CA LEU A 375 18.04 -12.76 -16.53
C LEU A 375 16.66 -13.43 -16.41
N VAL A 376 15.79 -13.26 -17.40
CA VAL A 376 14.46 -13.89 -17.43
C VAL A 376 14.57 -15.42 -17.44
N LYS A 377 15.49 -15.97 -18.24
CA LYS A 377 15.74 -17.43 -18.29
C LYS A 377 16.16 -17.99 -16.92
N GLU A 378 17.07 -17.29 -16.22
CA GLU A 378 17.55 -17.74 -14.91
C GLU A 378 16.46 -17.64 -13.83
N ILE A 379 15.64 -16.59 -13.83
CA ILE A 379 14.49 -16.48 -12.92
C ILE A 379 13.51 -17.64 -13.15
N LYS A 380 13.20 -17.95 -14.41
CA LYS A 380 12.31 -19.07 -14.78
C LYS A 380 12.93 -20.44 -14.47
N ARG A 381 14.26 -20.59 -14.61
CA ARG A 381 14.96 -21.83 -14.31
C ARG A 381 14.76 -22.30 -12.86
N VAL A 382 14.66 -21.36 -11.92
CA VAL A 382 14.41 -21.67 -10.49
C VAL A 382 12.92 -21.80 -10.15
N GLY A 383 12.04 -21.79 -11.16
CA GLY A 383 10.59 -21.99 -10.99
C GLY A 383 9.81 -20.73 -10.63
N MET A 384 10.43 -19.56 -10.60
CA MET A 384 9.73 -18.31 -10.39
C MET A 384 9.11 -17.81 -11.71
N ARG A 385 7.96 -17.16 -11.60
CA ARG A 385 7.36 -16.38 -12.69
C ARG A 385 7.92 -14.96 -12.67
N VAL A 386 7.85 -14.30 -13.82
CA VAL A 386 8.40 -12.97 -13.97
C VAL A 386 7.49 -12.10 -14.84
N ALA A 387 7.09 -10.97 -14.27
CA ALA A 387 6.34 -9.93 -14.96
C ALA A 387 7.22 -8.67 -15.11
N ALA A 388 6.79 -7.73 -15.94
CA ALA A 388 7.52 -6.47 -16.10
C ALA A 388 6.58 -5.27 -16.23
N ASN A 389 7.02 -4.15 -15.64
CA ASN A 389 6.34 -2.86 -15.75
C ASN A 389 7.10 -1.94 -16.69
N TYR A 390 6.33 -1.28 -17.55
CA TYR A 390 6.82 -0.29 -18.52
C TYR A 390 6.02 1.01 -18.39
N MET A 391 6.68 2.12 -18.59
CA MET A 391 6.07 3.45 -18.61
C MET A 391 6.39 4.14 -19.94
N VAL A 392 5.38 4.80 -20.50
CA VAL A 392 5.53 5.65 -21.69
C VAL A 392 4.83 7.00 -21.46
N GLY A 393 5.27 8.05 -22.15
CA GLY A 393 4.66 9.37 -22.05
C GLY A 393 5.29 10.25 -20.97
N PHE A 394 6.57 10.08 -20.68
CA PHE A 394 7.31 11.06 -19.88
C PHE A 394 7.29 12.43 -20.56
N PRO A 395 7.30 13.57 -19.80
CA PRO A 395 6.98 14.90 -20.34
C PRO A 395 7.76 15.36 -21.58
N ASP A 396 8.96 14.85 -21.82
CA ASP A 396 9.80 15.19 -22.97
C ASP A 396 10.22 13.95 -23.78
N GLU A 397 9.48 12.86 -23.61
CA GLU A 397 9.74 11.63 -24.34
C GLU A 397 9.26 11.77 -25.79
N THR A 398 10.10 11.37 -26.71
CA THR A 398 9.80 11.41 -28.15
C THR A 398 9.08 10.12 -28.57
N GLU A 399 8.32 10.17 -29.67
CA GLU A 399 7.70 8.99 -30.28
C GLU A 399 8.70 7.85 -30.56
N LYS A 400 9.93 8.20 -30.95
CA LYS A 400 11.01 7.23 -31.18
C LYS A 400 11.38 6.50 -29.88
N GLU A 401 11.47 7.22 -28.78
CA GLU A 401 11.81 6.65 -27.47
C GLU A 401 10.66 5.80 -26.91
N ILE A 402 9.42 6.25 -27.07
CA ILE A 402 8.22 5.45 -26.75
C ILE A 402 8.25 4.15 -27.54
N LYS A 403 8.51 4.24 -28.87
CA LYS A 403 8.59 3.04 -29.71
C LYS A 403 9.70 2.09 -29.27
N GLN A 404 10.86 2.59 -28.85
CA GLN A 404 11.93 1.75 -28.29
C GLN A 404 11.47 0.97 -27.07
N THR A 405 10.73 1.61 -26.16
CA THR A 405 10.18 0.94 -24.98
C THR A 405 9.13 -0.12 -25.34
N ILE A 406 8.24 0.17 -26.29
CA ILE A 406 7.24 -0.79 -26.78
C ILE A 406 7.91 -1.97 -27.48
N ASP A 407 8.90 -1.73 -28.35
CA ASP A 407 9.61 -2.78 -29.07
C ASP A 407 10.42 -3.66 -28.10
N PHE A 408 11.00 -3.07 -27.07
CA PHE A 408 11.68 -3.79 -25.98
C PHE A 408 10.70 -4.65 -25.17
N ALA A 409 9.52 -4.13 -24.81
CA ALA A 409 8.49 -4.90 -24.12
C ALA A 409 8.04 -6.10 -24.96
N LYS A 410 7.73 -5.90 -26.25
CA LYS A 410 7.37 -6.98 -27.17
C LYS A 410 8.47 -8.04 -27.29
N LYS A 411 9.73 -7.64 -27.33
CA LYS A 411 10.86 -8.55 -27.34
C LYS A 411 10.93 -9.37 -26.05
N ASN A 412 10.74 -8.73 -24.90
CA ASN A 412 10.76 -9.42 -23.60
C ASN A 412 9.63 -10.43 -23.44
N MET A 413 8.45 -10.17 -24.00
CA MET A 413 7.36 -11.15 -24.04
C MET A 413 7.77 -12.46 -24.75
N THR A 414 8.66 -12.40 -25.76
CA THR A 414 9.19 -13.61 -26.42
C THR A 414 10.08 -14.45 -25.50
N TYR A 415 10.57 -13.87 -24.41
CA TYR A 415 11.34 -14.58 -23.37
C TYR A 415 10.43 -15.18 -22.27
N GLY A 416 9.11 -14.90 -22.35
CA GLY A 416 8.09 -15.37 -21.42
C GLY A 416 7.96 -14.47 -20.17
N LEU A 417 8.11 -13.18 -20.35
CA LEU A 417 7.63 -12.16 -19.43
C LEU A 417 6.12 -11.95 -19.63
N ASP A 418 5.40 -11.84 -18.53
CA ASP A 418 3.98 -11.47 -18.49
C ASP A 418 3.83 -9.96 -18.34
#